data_87f68b1b3b855000b9561124663b093f
#
_entry.id   87f68b1b3b855000b9561124663b093f
#
_cell.length_a   1.000
_cell.length_b   1.000
_cell.length_c   1.000
_cell.angle_alpha   90.00
_cell.angle_beta   90.00
_cell.angle_gamma   90.00
#
_symmetry.space_group_name_H-M   'P 1'
#
loop_
_entity.id
_entity.type
_entity.pdbx_description
1 polymer ?
#
loop_
_entity_poly.entity_id
_entity_poly.type
_entity_poly.pdbx_seq_one_letter_code
_entity_poly.pdbx_strand_id
1 'polypeptide(L)'
;MREKLLREFLLFIFLLVGTSQLSHAQLSSCVNADFELGNFGNWTATTGTCCPINSTSPGIVNGRHTIMTGTGTDPNTNGAISVVAPGGLFSARLGNDNTGSQAEQLSYQINVDSTNALFIYRYAVVLEDPSHTAQQQPRFEIRVYDSNGIAVGCGTYNVYASAGIPGFVSLVNQFGNFVRYQNWT
;
A
#
# COMPACT_ATOMS: atom_id res chain seq x y z
N MET A 1 40.27 -23.34 39.01
CA MET A 1 38.82 -23.40 38.80
C MET A 1 38.24 -22.06 38.32
N ARG A 2 38.65 -20.94 38.91
CA ARG A 2 38.13 -19.60 38.54
C ARG A 2 38.49 -19.16 37.10
N GLU A 3 39.67 -19.41 36.62
CA GLU A 3 40.09 -19.02 35.27
C GLU A 3 39.41 -19.80 34.15
N LYS A 4 39.06 -21.06 34.42
CA LYS A 4 38.31 -21.88 33.45
C LYS A 4 36.87 -21.39 33.29
N LEU A 5 36.23 -21.02 34.40
CA LEU A 5 34.89 -20.42 34.37
C LEU A 5 34.83 -19.06 33.64
N LEU A 6 35.85 -18.23 33.83
CA LEU A 6 35.95 -16.92 33.17
C LEU A 6 36.13 -17.07 31.66
N ARG A 7 36.91 -18.05 31.21
CA ARG A 7 37.13 -18.34 29.79
C ARG A 7 35.90 -18.90 29.10
N GLU A 8 35.16 -19.78 29.76
CA GLU A 8 33.88 -20.32 29.27
C GLU A 8 32.82 -19.21 29.20
N PHE A 9 32.78 -18.30 30.19
CA PHE A 9 31.84 -17.18 30.20
C PHE A 9 32.13 -16.14 29.11
N LEU A 10 33.42 -15.84 28.85
CA LEU A 10 33.85 -14.98 27.75
C LEU A 10 33.56 -15.60 26.38
N LEU A 11 33.73 -16.91 26.21
CA LEU A 11 33.38 -17.63 24.99
C LEU A 11 31.85 -17.60 24.73
N PHE A 12 31.05 -17.72 25.80
CA PHE A 12 29.58 -17.66 25.69
C PHE A 12 29.09 -16.25 25.32
N ILE A 13 29.72 -15.20 25.85
CA ILE A 13 29.41 -13.80 25.48
C ILE A 13 29.81 -13.53 24.03
N PHE A 14 30.95 -14.06 23.55
CA PHE A 14 31.37 -13.92 22.16
C PHE A 14 30.43 -14.64 21.19
N LEU A 15 29.91 -15.80 21.57
CA LEU A 15 28.90 -16.52 20.77
C LEU A 15 27.55 -15.79 20.71
N LEU A 16 27.14 -15.13 21.81
CA LEU A 16 25.89 -14.35 21.84
C LEU A 16 25.95 -13.03 21.06
N VAL A 17 27.13 -12.41 20.99
CA VAL A 17 27.33 -11.17 20.21
C VAL A 17 27.49 -11.45 18.71
N GLY A 18 27.91 -12.67 18.35
CA GLY A 18 28.12 -13.08 16.95
C GLY A 18 26.85 -13.43 16.16
N THR A 19 25.66 -13.50 16.82
CA THR A 19 24.41 -13.92 16.15
C THR A 19 23.43 -12.79 15.83
N SER A 20 23.79 -11.55 16.08
CA SER A 20 23.06 -10.42 15.47
C SER A 20 23.45 -10.32 13.99
N GLN A 21 23.10 -11.32 13.21
CA GLN A 21 22.99 -11.16 11.77
C GLN A 21 21.88 -10.15 11.57
N LEU A 22 22.26 -8.90 11.37
CA LEU A 22 21.40 -7.92 10.73
C LEU A 22 20.99 -8.55 9.41
N SER A 23 19.78 -9.05 9.33
CA SER A 23 19.15 -9.33 8.05
C SER A 23 19.16 -8.01 7.30
N HIS A 24 20.22 -7.78 6.53
CA HIS A 24 20.19 -6.76 5.52
C HIS A 24 19.14 -7.22 4.52
N ALA A 25 17.93 -6.70 4.70
CA ALA A 25 16.92 -6.78 3.67
C ALA A 25 17.60 -6.35 2.37
N GLN A 26 17.44 -7.16 1.38
CA GLN A 26 17.95 -7.00 0.02
C GLN A 26 17.53 -5.63 -0.55
N LEU A 27 18.42 -4.65 -0.44
CA LEU A 27 18.11 -3.23 -0.72
C LEU A 27 18.33 -2.84 -2.18
N SER A 28 18.65 -3.76 -3.10
CA SER A 28 19.15 -3.32 -4.42
C SER A 28 18.18 -3.40 -5.58
N SER A 29 17.07 -4.12 -5.49
CA SER A 29 16.16 -4.30 -6.63
C SER A 29 14.81 -3.60 -6.55
N CYS A 30 14.36 -3.15 -5.37
CA CYS A 30 13.04 -2.56 -5.16
C CYS A 30 13.10 -1.27 -4.34
N VAL A 31 13.95 -0.32 -4.75
CA VAL A 31 14.16 0.94 -4.02
C VAL A 31 12.86 1.72 -3.89
N ASN A 32 12.44 2.00 -2.65
CA ASN A 32 11.23 2.73 -2.32
C ASN A 32 9.90 2.08 -2.81
N ALA A 33 9.89 0.78 -3.04
CA ALA A 33 8.67 0.06 -3.39
C ALA A 33 7.63 0.10 -2.26
N ASP A 34 8.09 0.29 -1.03
CA ASP A 34 7.32 0.37 0.22
C ASP A 34 6.98 1.80 0.66
N PHE A 35 7.41 2.82 -0.09
CA PHE A 35 7.28 4.25 0.23
C PHE A 35 8.09 4.72 1.46
N GLU A 36 8.93 3.88 2.05
CA GLU A 36 9.64 4.19 3.30
C GLU A 36 10.70 5.31 3.17
N LEU A 37 10.99 5.78 1.95
CA LEU A 37 11.72 7.04 1.74
C LEU A 37 10.86 8.30 1.92
N GLY A 38 9.57 8.17 2.24
CA GLY A 38 8.65 9.29 2.45
C GLY A 38 8.38 10.12 1.19
N ASN A 39 8.50 9.52 0.01
CA ASN A 39 8.28 10.19 -1.27
C ASN A 39 7.84 9.19 -2.35
N PHE A 40 7.58 9.70 -3.57
CA PHE A 40 7.20 8.88 -4.72
C PHE A 40 8.38 8.52 -5.64
N GLY A 41 9.62 8.59 -5.17
CA GLY A 41 10.80 8.18 -5.94
C GLY A 41 10.66 6.75 -6.47
N ASN A 42 11.00 6.54 -7.75
CA ASN A 42 10.83 5.29 -8.51
C ASN A 42 9.39 4.85 -8.80
N TRP A 43 8.39 5.60 -8.37
CA TRP A 43 7.00 5.40 -8.76
C TRP A 43 6.64 6.34 -9.92
N THR A 44 5.85 5.86 -10.85
CA THR A 44 5.23 6.67 -11.90
C THR A 44 3.78 6.91 -11.54
N ALA A 45 3.35 8.16 -11.63
CA ALA A 45 1.98 8.57 -11.31
C ALA A 45 1.28 9.11 -12.54
N THR A 46 -0.03 8.88 -12.63
CA THR A 46 -0.90 9.54 -13.58
C THR A 46 -2.22 9.93 -12.93
N THR A 47 -2.87 10.94 -13.47
CA THR A 47 -4.22 11.35 -13.11
C THR A 47 -5.12 11.34 -14.33
N GLY A 48 -6.41 11.24 -14.08
CA GLY A 48 -7.43 11.25 -15.13
C GLY A 48 -8.81 11.45 -14.58
N THR A 49 -9.78 10.97 -15.32
CA THR A 49 -11.20 11.06 -14.99
C THR A 49 -11.87 9.70 -15.18
N CYS A 50 -13.03 9.53 -14.57
CA CYS A 50 -13.99 8.42 -14.76
C CYS A 50 -15.26 9.01 -15.37
N CYS A 51 -16.14 8.35 -16.03
CA CYS A 51 -16.15 7.00 -16.53
C CYS A 51 -16.45 7.01 -18.03
N PRO A 52 -15.74 6.25 -18.84
CA PRO A 52 -14.73 5.27 -18.49
C PRO A 52 -13.45 5.90 -17.93
N ILE A 53 -12.66 5.11 -17.17
CA ILE A 53 -11.40 5.60 -16.64
C ILE A 53 -10.46 5.99 -17.78
N ASN A 54 -10.02 7.22 -17.76
CA ASN A 54 -9.03 7.77 -18.68
C ASN A 54 -7.94 8.47 -17.85
N SER A 55 -6.83 7.79 -17.62
CA SER A 55 -5.72 8.28 -16.79
C SER A 55 -4.50 8.48 -17.66
N THR A 56 -4.37 9.65 -18.23
CA THR A 56 -3.34 9.98 -19.23
C THR A 56 -2.45 11.16 -18.85
N SER A 57 -2.83 11.94 -17.84
CA SER A 57 -2.03 13.09 -17.40
C SER A 57 -0.92 12.63 -16.45
N PRO A 58 0.37 12.66 -16.87
CA PRO A 58 1.47 12.15 -16.07
C PRO A 58 1.83 13.09 -14.93
N GLY A 59 2.40 12.53 -13.87
CA GLY A 59 3.00 13.23 -12.74
C GLY A 59 2.19 13.13 -11.46
N ILE A 60 2.89 13.46 -10.37
CA ILE A 60 2.30 13.55 -9.03
C ILE A 60 1.46 14.82 -8.94
N VAL A 61 0.22 14.66 -8.51
CA VAL A 61 -0.69 15.78 -8.23
C VAL A 61 -0.97 15.81 -6.73
N ASN A 62 -0.59 16.91 -6.09
CA ASN A 62 -0.81 17.08 -4.66
C ASN A 62 -2.30 16.99 -4.30
N GLY A 63 -2.60 16.28 -3.22
CA GLY A 63 -3.98 16.01 -2.78
C GLY A 63 -4.66 14.85 -3.53
N ARG A 64 -4.15 14.45 -4.70
CA ARG A 64 -4.58 13.24 -5.43
C ARG A 64 -3.62 12.07 -5.23
N HIS A 65 -2.33 12.37 -5.08
CA HIS A 65 -1.28 11.45 -4.65
C HIS A 65 -0.67 12.04 -3.38
N THR A 66 -0.77 11.35 -2.26
CA THR A 66 -0.31 11.87 -0.98
C THR A 66 0.52 10.82 -0.24
N ILE A 67 1.71 11.19 0.21
CA ILE A 67 2.44 10.39 1.19
C ILE A 67 1.84 10.63 2.56
N MET A 68 1.36 9.58 3.16
CA MET A 68 0.82 9.56 4.52
C MET A 68 1.91 9.18 5.50
N THR A 69 1.87 9.75 6.70
CA THR A 69 2.84 9.48 7.77
C THR A 69 2.18 9.63 9.14
N GLY A 70 2.82 9.08 10.17
CA GLY A 70 2.38 9.19 11.57
C GLY A 70 1.32 8.18 11.97
N THR A 71 0.67 8.42 13.10
CA THR A 71 -0.28 7.52 13.75
C THR A 71 -1.74 7.92 13.54
N GLY A 72 -2.01 8.77 12.54
CA GLY A 72 -3.35 9.21 12.22
C GLY A 72 -4.24 8.07 11.71
N THR A 73 -5.54 8.31 11.71
CA THR A 73 -6.56 7.41 11.17
C THR A 73 -7.38 8.11 10.09
N ASP A 74 -7.98 7.33 9.20
CA ASP A 74 -8.82 7.86 8.13
C ASP A 74 -10.18 8.33 8.68
N PRO A 75 -10.54 9.62 8.50
CA PRO A 75 -11.77 10.18 9.05
C PRO A 75 -13.03 9.62 8.38
N ASN A 76 -12.94 9.17 7.11
CA ASN A 76 -14.07 8.59 6.39
C ASN A 76 -14.44 7.19 6.89
N THR A 77 -13.58 6.57 7.67
CA THR A 77 -13.84 5.29 8.34
C THR A 77 -14.19 5.44 9.82
N ASN A 78 -14.51 6.66 10.28
CA ASN A 78 -14.66 7.00 11.70
C ASN A 78 -13.44 6.59 12.54
N GLY A 79 -12.25 6.65 11.94
CA GLY A 79 -11.00 6.28 12.60
C GLY A 79 -10.64 4.80 12.61
N ALA A 80 -11.37 3.96 11.88
CA ALA A 80 -11.16 2.50 11.91
C ALA A 80 -9.88 2.06 11.19
N ILE A 81 -9.37 2.84 10.23
CA ILE A 81 -8.16 2.51 9.46
C ILE A 81 -7.04 3.47 9.84
N SER A 82 -5.85 2.96 10.16
CA SER A 82 -4.64 3.77 10.26
C SER A 82 -4.21 4.26 8.88
N VAL A 83 -3.73 5.50 8.78
CA VAL A 83 -3.26 6.08 7.52
C VAL A 83 -1.96 5.45 7.01
N VAL A 84 -1.24 4.72 7.86
CA VAL A 84 -0.03 3.97 7.52
C VAL A 84 -0.24 2.49 7.81
N ALA A 85 0.27 1.63 6.95
CA ALA A 85 0.21 0.18 7.14
C ALA A 85 0.93 -0.25 8.43
N PRO A 86 0.46 -1.28 9.14
CA PRO A 86 1.13 -1.77 10.34
C PRO A 86 2.59 -2.13 10.07
N GLY A 87 3.50 -1.55 10.85
CA GLY A 87 4.95 -1.77 10.75
C GLY A 87 5.69 -0.84 9.77
N GLY A 88 4.98 0.02 9.01
CA GLY A 88 5.57 1.06 8.17
C GLY A 88 5.63 2.43 8.87
N LEU A 89 6.40 3.33 8.29
CA LEU A 89 6.47 4.75 8.68
C LEU A 89 5.69 5.63 7.69
N PHE A 90 5.54 5.16 6.45
CA PHE A 90 4.88 5.86 5.37
C PHE A 90 3.92 4.94 4.59
N SER A 91 2.98 5.55 3.89
CA SER A 91 2.15 4.90 2.89
C SER A 91 1.78 5.88 1.79
N ALA A 92 1.29 5.40 0.65
CA ALA A 92 0.74 6.24 -0.39
C ALA A 92 -0.79 6.18 -0.38
N ARG A 93 -1.44 7.33 -0.37
CA ARG A 93 -2.88 7.46 -0.58
C ARG A 93 -3.14 7.95 -2.01
N LEU A 94 -4.01 7.24 -2.71
CA LEU A 94 -4.60 7.66 -3.98
C LEU A 94 -6.00 8.18 -3.75
N GLY A 95 -6.33 9.28 -4.42
CA GLY A 95 -7.63 9.93 -4.28
C GLY A 95 -7.72 10.87 -3.08
N ASN A 96 -8.90 11.47 -2.98
CA ASN A 96 -9.29 12.41 -1.94
C ASN A 96 -10.81 12.36 -1.74
N ASP A 97 -11.34 13.22 -0.90
CA ASP A 97 -12.78 13.34 -0.57
C ASP A 97 -13.52 14.33 -1.49
N ASN A 98 -12.86 14.87 -2.53
CA ASN A 98 -13.52 15.78 -3.46
C ASN A 98 -14.33 15.02 -4.49
N THR A 99 -15.49 15.56 -4.82
CA THR A 99 -16.28 15.11 -5.97
C THR A 99 -15.60 15.51 -7.28
N GLY A 100 -15.91 14.85 -8.40
CA GLY A 100 -15.41 15.27 -9.71
C GLY A 100 -14.95 14.13 -10.61
N SER A 101 -15.39 12.90 -10.34
CA SER A 101 -15.06 11.73 -11.18
C SER A 101 -13.56 11.58 -11.43
N GLN A 102 -12.77 11.71 -10.38
CA GLN A 102 -11.30 11.67 -10.46
C GLN A 102 -10.80 10.22 -10.55
N ALA A 103 -9.67 10.04 -11.22
CA ALA A 103 -8.97 8.75 -11.30
C ALA A 103 -7.47 8.96 -11.11
N GLU A 104 -6.85 8.19 -10.22
CA GLU A 104 -5.44 8.22 -9.87
C GLU A 104 -4.82 6.86 -10.08
N GLN A 105 -3.56 6.87 -10.53
CA GLN A 105 -2.77 5.66 -10.69
C GLN A 105 -1.35 5.87 -10.17
N LEU A 106 -0.82 4.85 -9.52
CA LEU A 106 0.61 4.67 -9.29
C LEU A 106 1.05 3.37 -9.96
N SER A 107 2.21 3.39 -10.57
CA SER A 107 2.85 2.21 -11.13
C SER A 107 4.31 2.13 -10.71
N TYR A 108 4.77 0.91 -10.46
CA TYR A 108 6.14 0.61 -10.07
C TYR A 108 6.64 -0.56 -10.91
N GLN A 109 7.86 -0.47 -11.39
CA GLN A 109 8.50 -1.54 -12.15
C GLN A 109 9.43 -2.34 -11.26
N ILE A 110 9.22 -3.64 -11.22
CA ILE A 110 10.02 -4.59 -10.44
C ILE A 110 10.84 -5.44 -11.42
N ASN A 111 12.15 -5.55 -11.16
CA ASN A 111 12.97 -6.52 -11.86
C ASN A 111 13.00 -7.81 -11.02
N VAL A 112 12.36 -8.86 -11.52
CA VAL A 112 12.20 -10.14 -10.81
C VAL A 112 13.34 -11.08 -11.20
N ASP A 113 14.03 -11.62 -10.19
CA ASP A 113 15.05 -12.65 -10.34
C ASP A 113 14.87 -13.76 -9.27
N SER A 114 15.80 -14.70 -9.20
CA SER A 114 15.72 -15.81 -8.24
C SER A 114 15.82 -15.39 -6.77
N THR A 115 16.25 -14.17 -6.49
CA THR A 115 16.42 -13.66 -5.13
C THR A 115 15.27 -12.80 -4.64
N ASN A 116 14.39 -12.34 -5.54
CA ASN A 116 13.25 -11.47 -5.24
C ASN A 116 11.95 -11.95 -5.90
N ALA A 117 11.79 -13.26 -6.05
CA ALA A 117 10.63 -13.87 -6.71
C ALA A 117 9.30 -13.74 -5.93
N LEU A 118 9.34 -13.27 -4.68
CA LEU A 118 8.15 -12.99 -3.86
C LEU A 118 7.96 -11.48 -3.70
N PHE A 119 6.83 -10.98 -4.18
CA PHE A 119 6.39 -9.61 -3.95
C PHE A 119 5.11 -9.61 -3.11
N ILE A 120 5.14 -8.90 -1.97
CA ILE A 120 4.00 -8.73 -1.08
C ILE A 120 3.66 -7.25 -1.05
N TYR A 121 2.40 -6.92 -1.32
CA TYR A 121 1.90 -5.56 -1.17
C TYR A 121 0.79 -5.53 -0.13
N ARG A 122 0.75 -4.44 0.63
CA ARG A 122 -0.31 -4.15 1.60
C ARG A 122 -1.15 -3.02 1.09
N TYR A 123 -2.45 -3.13 1.26
CA TYR A 123 -3.38 -2.08 0.88
C TYR A 123 -4.55 -2.00 1.85
N ALA A 124 -5.12 -0.82 1.98
CA ALA A 124 -6.41 -0.57 2.60
C ALA A 124 -7.27 0.16 1.57
N VAL A 125 -8.57 -0.06 1.60
CA VAL A 125 -9.50 0.53 0.62
C VAL A 125 -10.58 1.28 1.35
N VAL A 126 -10.86 2.51 0.92
CA VAL A 126 -11.96 3.34 1.41
C VAL A 126 -12.70 3.88 0.19
N LEU A 127 -13.94 3.46 0.00
CA LEU A 127 -14.79 3.86 -1.12
C LEU A 127 -16.08 4.48 -0.58
N GLU A 128 -16.36 5.71 -0.95
CA GLU A 128 -17.68 6.28 -0.75
C GLU A 128 -18.68 5.55 -1.68
N ASP A 129 -19.91 5.33 -1.20
CA ASP A 129 -20.95 4.65 -1.96
C ASP A 129 -22.11 5.64 -2.27
N PRO A 130 -21.99 6.43 -3.34
CA PRO A 130 -23.00 7.40 -3.72
C PRO A 130 -24.23 6.77 -4.40
N SER A 131 -24.34 5.45 -4.44
CA SER A 131 -25.43 4.70 -5.07
C SER A 131 -25.56 4.95 -6.59
N HIS A 132 -24.43 5.14 -7.26
CA HIS A 132 -24.39 5.24 -8.72
C HIS A 132 -24.51 3.87 -9.39
N THR A 133 -24.55 3.84 -10.73
CA THR A 133 -24.44 2.57 -11.48
C THR A 133 -23.06 1.93 -11.26
N ALA A 134 -22.95 0.62 -11.40
CA ALA A 134 -21.69 -0.11 -11.17
C ALA A 134 -20.51 0.46 -11.97
N GLN A 135 -20.76 1.03 -13.15
CA GLN A 135 -19.72 1.65 -14.00
C GLN A 135 -19.26 3.00 -13.46
N GLN A 136 -20.09 3.69 -12.70
CA GLN A 136 -19.84 5.03 -12.15
C GLN A 136 -19.48 5.02 -10.67
N GLN A 137 -19.57 3.86 -10.01
CA GLN A 137 -19.17 3.71 -8.62
C GLN A 137 -17.67 3.89 -8.43
N PRO A 138 -17.25 4.52 -7.34
CA PRO A 138 -15.86 4.52 -6.90
C PRO A 138 -15.30 3.10 -6.87
N ARG A 139 -14.06 2.94 -7.33
CA ARG A 139 -13.42 1.62 -7.42
C ARG A 139 -11.95 1.68 -7.05
N PHE A 140 -11.46 0.54 -6.64
CA PHE A 140 -10.05 0.29 -6.43
C PHE A 140 -9.61 -0.90 -7.31
N GLU A 141 -8.48 -0.76 -7.95
CA GLU A 141 -7.94 -1.78 -8.84
C GLU A 141 -6.44 -1.93 -8.67
N ILE A 142 -5.98 -3.18 -8.61
CA ILE A 142 -4.57 -3.55 -8.73
C ILE A 142 -4.43 -4.39 -9.98
N ARG A 143 -3.42 -4.11 -10.78
CA ARG A 143 -3.03 -4.91 -11.95
C ARG A 143 -1.54 -5.18 -11.94
N VAL A 144 -1.17 -6.41 -12.21
CA VAL A 144 0.21 -6.82 -12.43
C VAL A 144 0.38 -7.17 -13.91
N TYR A 145 1.44 -6.68 -14.50
CA TYR A 145 1.77 -6.97 -15.90
C TYR A 145 3.14 -7.63 -15.99
N ASP A 146 3.31 -8.52 -16.94
CA ASP A 146 4.61 -9.06 -17.30
C ASP A 146 5.45 -8.05 -18.11
N SER A 147 6.67 -8.44 -18.47
CA SER A 147 7.57 -7.60 -19.26
C SER A 147 7.08 -7.29 -20.68
N ASN A 148 6.08 -8.00 -21.18
CA ASN A 148 5.44 -7.79 -22.48
C ASN A 148 4.18 -6.92 -22.37
N GLY A 149 3.83 -6.46 -21.15
CA GLY A 149 2.62 -5.72 -20.90
C GLY A 149 1.34 -6.56 -20.85
N ILE A 150 1.48 -7.89 -20.70
CA ILE A 150 0.34 -8.81 -20.56
C ILE A 150 -0.06 -8.89 -19.11
N ALA A 151 -1.35 -8.71 -18.81
CA ALA A 151 -1.85 -8.78 -17.45
C ALA A 151 -1.72 -10.19 -16.88
N VAL A 152 -1.16 -10.28 -15.67
CA VAL A 152 -1.04 -11.52 -14.89
C VAL A 152 -2.31 -11.70 -14.08
N GLY A 153 -3.13 -12.69 -14.45
CA GLY A 153 -4.48 -12.86 -13.91
C GLY A 153 -4.54 -13.04 -12.40
N CYS A 154 -3.59 -13.78 -11.81
CA CYS A 154 -3.52 -13.99 -10.36
C CYS A 154 -3.08 -12.73 -9.57
N GLY A 155 -2.54 -11.70 -10.23
CA GLY A 155 -2.14 -10.43 -9.62
C GLY A 155 -3.17 -9.31 -9.80
N THR A 156 -4.36 -9.61 -10.33
CA THR A 156 -5.40 -8.59 -10.57
C THR A 156 -6.43 -8.61 -9.45
N TYR A 157 -6.73 -7.44 -8.90
CA TYR A 157 -7.81 -7.23 -7.96
C TYR A 157 -8.63 -6.02 -8.41
N ASN A 158 -9.94 -6.14 -8.42
CA ASN A 158 -10.85 -5.06 -8.80
C ASN A 158 -12.09 -5.11 -7.91
N VAL A 159 -12.40 -3.99 -7.29
CA VAL A 159 -13.59 -3.82 -6.44
C VAL A 159 -14.19 -2.44 -6.66
N TYR A 160 -15.51 -2.35 -6.69
CA TYR A 160 -16.25 -1.08 -6.71
C TYR A 160 -17.21 -1.00 -5.52
N ALA A 161 -17.54 0.21 -5.10
CA ALA A 161 -18.44 0.44 -3.97
C ALA A 161 -19.80 -0.22 -4.23
N SER A 162 -20.13 -1.23 -3.44
CA SER A 162 -21.43 -1.93 -3.50
C SER A 162 -21.73 -2.58 -2.15
N ALA A 163 -22.97 -2.99 -1.94
CA ALA A 163 -23.34 -3.74 -0.75
C ALA A 163 -22.81 -5.18 -0.83
N GLY A 164 -22.41 -5.74 0.32
CA GLY A 164 -22.08 -7.16 0.45
C GLY A 164 -20.74 -7.58 -0.16
N ILE A 165 -19.78 -6.66 -0.32
CA ILE A 165 -18.43 -7.01 -0.78
C ILE A 165 -17.76 -7.85 0.31
N PRO A 166 -17.27 -9.07 0.01
CA PRO A 166 -16.54 -9.88 0.99
C PRO A 166 -15.30 -9.14 1.53
N GLY A 167 -15.11 -9.16 2.85
CA GLY A 167 -13.99 -8.51 3.52
C GLY A 167 -14.16 -7.01 3.74
N PHE A 168 -15.23 -6.39 3.22
CA PHE A 168 -15.52 -4.97 3.44
C PHE A 168 -16.49 -4.76 4.59
N VAL A 169 -16.25 -3.71 5.36
CA VAL A 169 -17.16 -3.15 6.34
C VAL A 169 -17.95 -2.02 5.71
N SER A 170 -19.21 -1.90 6.07
CA SER A 170 -20.11 -0.82 5.64
C SER A 170 -20.45 0.05 6.82
N LEU A 171 -20.34 1.37 6.66
CA LEU A 171 -20.74 2.33 7.68
C LEU A 171 -21.29 3.62 7.06
N VAL A 172 -21.93 4.42 7.89
CA VAL A 172 -22.15 5.85 7.62
C VAL A 172 -21.07 6.60 8.39
N ASN A 173 -20.28 7.40 7.70
CA ASN A 173 -19.20 8.15 8.34
C ASN A 173 -19.72 9.37 9.10
N GLN A 174 -18.85 10.04 9.85
CA GLN A 174 -19.18 11.24 10.62
C GLN A 174 -19.70 12.42 9.77
N PHE A 175 -19.53 12.36 8.45
CA PHE A 175 -20.01 13.37 7.50
C PHE A 175 -21.38 13.00 6.89
N GLY A 176 -21.94 11.84 7.24
CA GLY A 176 -23.22 11.34 6.73
C GLY A 176 -23.14 10.53 5.45
N ASN A 177 -21.94 10.22 4.95
CA ASN A 177 -21.74 9.47 3.71
C ASN A 177 -21.69 7.96 3.97
N PHE A 178 -22.30 7.19 3.08
CA PHE A 178 -22.12 5.73 3.06
C PHE A 178 -20.72 5.39 2.57
N VAL A 179 -19.98 4.57 3.32
CA VAL A 179 -18.62 4.16 3.03
C VAL A 179 -18.49 2.65 3.11
N ARG A 180 -17.74 2.09 2.17
CA ARG A 180 -17.28 0.69 2.13
C ARG A 180 -15.77 0.70 2.31
N TYR A 181 -15.29 0.00 3.32
CA TYR A 181 -13.86 -0.03 3.55
C TYR A 181 -13.34 -1.42 3.88
N GLN A 182 -12.11 -1.67 3.51
CA GLN A 182 -11.32 -2.84 3.90
C GLN A 182 -10.06 -2.36 4.62
N ASN A 183 -9.80 -2.92 5.80
CA ASN A 183 -8.59 -2.61 6.55
C ASN A 183 -7.35 -3.18 5.85
N TRP A 184 -6.18 -2.78 6.31
CA TRP A 184 -4.89 -3.26 5.80
C TRP A 184 -4.84 -4.79 5.72
N THR A 185 -4.47 -5.28 4.56
CA THR A 185 -4.41 -6.69 4.21
C THR A 185 -3.06 -7.03 3.57
#